data_5a5fa977e77303efd6f4fadcdb5b22dd
#
_entry.id   5a5fa977e77303efd6f4fadcdb5b22dd
#
_cell.length_a   1.000
_cell.length_b   1.000
_cell.length_c   1.000
_cell.angle_alpha   90.00
_cell.angle_beta   90.00
_cell.angle_gamma   90.00
#
_symmetry.space_group_name_H-M   'P 1'
#
loop_
_entity.id
_entity.type
_entity.pdbx_description
1 polymer ?
#
loop_
_entity_poly.entity_id
_entity_poly.type
_entity_poly.pdbx_seq_one_letter_code
_entity_poly.pdbx_strand_id
1 'polypeptide(L)'
;MKILGWNCRGMLSNTAVRELLDLQERTRADLIFLSESHLNNCKADELRRVLGFDSMFVVESDGKAGGLALFYHESNKIELNYVSPHFIDIVFMYENVVQWRFTGFYGHPKWNERHLSWDDIRNLHSKSNHPWVVLGDFNEILFPSEKEGGVARPLGMMREFRECLMDCGLEDLGYFGDMFTWRRGEIRERLDRAVCNLAWANKFPRAAVINEEHVHS
;
A
#
# COMPACT_ATOMS: atom_id res chain seq x y z
N MET A 1 4.97 -11.88 10.96
CA MET A 1 4.87 -11.48 9.56
C MET A 1 5.23 -10.03 9.44
N LYS A 2 6.05 -9.67 8.46
CA LYS A 2 6.41 -8.29 8.10
C LYS A 2 5.93 -8.01 6.68
N ILE A 3 5.29 -6.87 6.48
CA ILE A 3 4.78 -6.43 5.18
C ILE A 3 5.48 -5.12 4.83
N LEU A 4 6.10 -5.05 3.65
CA LEU A 4 6.68 -3.84 3.10
C LEU A 4 5.75 -3.27 2.03
N GLY A 5 5.35 -2.01 2.16
CA GLY A 5 4.68 -1.24 1.11
C GLY A 5 5.59 -0.12 0.62
N TRP A 6 5.71 0.04 -0.70
CA TRP A 6 6.55 1.08 -1.29
C TRP A 6 5.99 1.60 -2.62
N ASN A 7 5.75 2.92 -2.69
CA ASN A 7 5.56 3.60 -3.97
C ASN A 7 6.95 3.86 -4.58
N CYS A 8 7.34 3.03 -5.55
CA CYS A 8 8.71 2.99 -6.08
C CYS A 8 8.94 3.90 -7.30
N ARG A 9 7.90 4.58 -7.81
CA ARG A 9 7.96 5.49 -8.96
C ARG A 9 8.73 4.92 -10.17
N GLY A 10 8.63 3.64 -10.38
CA GLY A 10 9.23 2.88 -11.46
C GLY A 10 10.42 2.01 -11.04
N MET A 11 10.27 0.70 -11.21
CA MET A 11 11.30 -0.33 -10.92
C MET A 11 12.21 -0.64 -12.11
N LEU A 12 12.22 0.22 -13.13
CA LEU A 12 13.01 0.00 -14.33
C LEU A 12 14.47 0.45 -14.21
N SER A 13 14.81 1.21 -13.17
CA SER A 13 16.19 1.65 -12.92
C SER A 13 16.94 0.68 -12.01
N ASN A 14 18.23 0.47 -12.28
CA ASN A 14 19.09 -0.31 -11.40
C ASN A 14 19.18 0.25 -9.98
N THR A 15 19.01 1.56 -9.81
CA THR A 15 19.02 2.21 -8.50
C THR A 15 17.81 1.79 -7.68
N ALA A 16 16.59 1.87 -8.23
CA ALA A 16 15.37 1.46 -7.53
C ALA A 16 15.40 -0.03 -7.14
N VAL A 17 15.94 -0.90 -8.02
CA VAL A 17 16.11 -2.32 -7.71
C VAL A 17 17.07 -2.51 -6.54
N ARG A 18 18.21 -1.80 -6.50
CA ARG A 18 19.16 -1.88 -5.38
C ARG A 18 18.55 -1.39 -4.08
N GLU A 19 17.85 -0.27 -4.09
CA GLU A 19 17.14 0.25 -2.92
C GLU A 19 16.12 -0.75 -2.37
N LEU A 20 15.36 -1.43 -3.26
CA LEU A 20 14.42 -2.47 -2.83
C LEU A 20 15.15 -3.68 -2.21
N LEU A 21 16.28 -4.09 -2.79
CA LEU A 21 17.08 -5.18 -2.24
C LEU A 21 17.65 -4.83 -0.86
N ASP A 22 18.16 -3.61 -0.69
CA ASP A 22 18.64 -3.12 0.61
C ASP A 22 17.52 -3.04 1.64
N LEU A 23 16.32 -2.59 1.23
CA LEU A 23 15.11 -2.60 2.07
C LEU A 23 14.74 -4.02 2.47
N GLN A 24 14.72 -4.97 1.52
CA GLN A 24 14.39 -6.37 1.79
C GLN A 24 15.43 -7.02 2.73
N GLU A 25 16.71 -6.75 2.56
CA GLU A 25 17.76 -7.26 3.44
C GLU A 25 17.60 -6.77 4.89
N ARG A 26 17.27 -5.48 5.06
CA ARG A 26 17.06 -4.86 6.38
C ARG A 26 15.75 -5.29 7.03
N THR A 27 14.66 -5.29 6.27
CA THR A 27 13.33 -5.55 6.81
C THR A 27 13.04 -7.05 6.93
N ARG A 28 13.55 -7.86 6.00
CA ARG A 28 13.19 -9.27 5.82
C ARG A 28 11.68 -9.44 5.76
N ALA A 29 11.06 -8.69 4.84
CA ALA A 29 9.63 -8.72 4.67
C ALA A 29 9.16 -10.08 4.14
N ASP A 30 8.05 -10.57 4.69
CA ASP A 30 7.40 -11.80 4.26
C ASP A 30 6.47 -11.56 3.04
N LEU A 31 6.12 -10.29 2.80
CA LEU A 31 5.29 -9.82 1.70
C LEU A 31 5.73 -8.40 1.31
N ILE A 32 5.87 -8.15 0.00
CA ILE A 32 6.20 -6.84 -0.56
C ILE A 32 5.08 -6.39 -1.50
N PHE A 33 4.51 -5.22 -1.25
CA PHE A 33 3.60 -4.53 -2.16
C PHE A 33 4.29 -3.30 -2.77
N LEU A 34 4.32 -3.23 -4.09
CA LEU A 34 4.85 -2.10 -4.84
C LEU A 34 3.72 -1.40 -5.61
N SER A 35 3.66 -0.08 -5.51
CA SER A 35 2.85 0.78 -6.37
C SER A 35 3.73 1.62 -7.29
N GLU A 36 3.15 2.09 -8.40
CA GLU A 36 3.86 2.75 -9.51
C GLU A 36 5.07 1.92 -10.00
N SER A 37 4.92 0.60 -10.05
CA SER A 37 6.04 -0.31 -10.32
C SER A 37 6.53 -0.22 -11.79
N HIS A 38 5.66 0.09 -12.72
CA HIS A 38 5.90 0.06 -14.17
C HIS A 38 6.45 -1.29 -14.67
N LEU A 39 6.21 -2.36 -13.92
CA LEU A 39 6.65 -3.71 -14.27
C LEU A 39 5.62 -4.37 -15.18
N ASN A 40 6.12 -5.09 -16.18
CA ASN A 40 5.37 -6.15 -16.85
C ASN A 40 5.64 -7.49 -16.16
N ASN A 41 4.88 -8.52 -16.52
CA ASN A 41 4.99 -9.85 -15.91
C ASN A 41 6.41 -10.43 -15.99
N CYS A 42 7.12 -10.25 -17.11
CA CYS A 42 8.47 -10.79 -17.30
C CYS A 42 9.48 -10.16 -16.32
N LYS A 43 9.50 -8.83 -16.24
CA LYS A 43 10.39 -8.10 -15.33
C LYS A 43 10.02 -8.29 -13.85
N ALA A 44 8.73 -8.42 -13.57
CA ALA A 44 8.27 -8.74 -12.22
C ALA A 44 8.75 -10.14 -11.78
N ASP A 45 8.73 -11.13 -12.69
CA ASP A 45 9.25 -12.47 -12.39
C ASP A 45 10.77 -12.49 -12.19
N GLU A 46 11.52 -11.70 -12.96
CA GLU A 46 12.96 -11.50 -12.72
C GLU A 46 13.21 -10.91 -11.33
N LEU A 47 12.48 -9.86 -10.98
CA LEU A 47 12.57 -9.18 -9.67
C LEU A 47 12.18 -10.12 -8.52
N ARG A 48 11.11 -10.90 -8.67
CA ARG A 48 10.66 -11.92 -7.72
C ARG A 48 11.79 -12.89 -7.35
N ARG A 49 12.49 -13.42 -8.37
CA ARG A 49 13.61 -14.36 -8.16
C ARG A 49 14.77 -13.71 -7.41
N VAL A 50 15.11 -12.48 -7.77
CA VAL A 50 16.20 -11.74 -7.11
C VAL A 50 15.86 -11.42 -5.66
N LEU A 51 14.59 -11.11 -5.35
CA LEU A 51 14.09 -10.88 -4.00
C LEU A 51 13.93 -12.18 -3.18
N GLY A 52 13.96 -13.35 -3.83
CA GLY A 52 13.84 -14.65 -3.16
C GLY A 52 12.40 -15.07 -2.83
N PHE A 53 11.39 -14.48 -3.48
CA PHE A 53 9.99 -14.87 -3.28
C PHE A 53 9.54 -16.00 -4.21
N ASP A 54 8.56 -16.80 -3.77
CA ASP A 54 8.06 -17.95 -4.50
C ASP A 54 7.02 -17.55 -5.55
N SER A 55 6.17 -16.57 -5.21
CA SER A 55 4.99 -16.20 -5.99
C SER A 55 4.78 -14.69 -6.05
N MET A 56 3.94 -14.27 -7.01
CA MET A 56 3.60 -12.86 -7.20
C MET A 56 2.22 -12.68 -7.81
N PHE A 57 1.61 -11.50 -7.57
CA PHE A 57 0.53 -10.94 -8.37
C PHE A 57 1.00 -9.62 -9.00
N VAL A 58 0.66 -9.40 -10.27
CA VAL A 58 1.06 -8.21 -11.01
C VAL A 58 -0.14 -7.61 -11.72
N VAL A 59 -0.28 -6.31 -11.61
CA VAL A 59 -1.16 -5.48 -12.44
C VAL A 59 -0.27 -4.60 -13.28
N GLU A 60 -0.21 -4.88 -14.57
CA GLU A 60 0.64 -4.10 -15.47
C GLU A 60 0.13 -2.66 -15.60
N SER A 61 1.04 -1.72 -15.81
CA SER A 61 0.67 -0.32 -16.01
C SER A 61 0.00 -0.14 -17.38
N ASP A 62 -1.03 0.71 -17.42
CA ASP A 62 -1.57 1.22 -18.68
C ASP A 62 -0.82 2.50 -19.07
N GLY A 63 0.15 2.36 -19.98
CA GLY A 63 0.99 3.46 -20.44
C GLY A 63 2.16 3.80 -19.49
N LYS A 64 2.31 5.11 -19.15
CA LYS A 64 3.47 5.64 -18.41
C LYS A 64 3.27 5.77 -16.89
N ALA A 65 2.12 5.39 -16.37
CA ALA A 65 1.79 5.55 -14.95
C ALA A 65 1.16 4.27 -14.40
N GLY A 66 1.27 4.05 -13.09
CA GLY A 66 0.65 2.94 -12.38
C GLY A 66 1.49 1.67 -12.39
N GLY A 67 0.80 0.54 -12.36
CA GLY A 67 1.40 -0.78 -12.19
C GLY A 67 1.58 -1.15 -10.71
N LEU A 68 1.07 -2.33 -10.35
CA LEU A 68 1.16 -2.86 -9.00
C LEU A 68 1.86 -4.22 -9.05
N ALA A 69 2.63 -4.53 -8.01
CA ALA A 69 3.19 -5.85 -7.84
C ALA A 69 3.13 -6.27 -6.37
N LEU A 70 2.83 -7.52 -6.12
CA LEU A 70 2.82 -8.10 -4.80
C LEU A 70 3.61 -9.40 -4.84
N PHE A 71 4.67 -9.48 -4.04
CA PHE A 71 5.56 -10.64 -3.92
C PHE A 71 5.37 -11.30 -2.57
N TYR A 72 5.32 -12.64 -2.56
CA TYR A 72 5.07 -13.40 -1.34
C TYR A 72 5.65 -14.81 -1.37
N HIS A 73 5.75 -15.43 -0.19
CA HIS A 73 6.11 -16.86 -0.05
C HIS A 73 4.85 -17.73 -0.04
N GLU A 74 4.87 -18.84 -0.76
CA GLU A 74 3.75 -19.79 -0.82
C GLU A 74 3.38 -20.38 0.55
N SER A 75 4.33 -20.43 1.48
CA SER A 75 4.08 -20.81 2.87
C SER A 75 3.01 -19.94 3.56
N ASN A 76 2.79 -18.72 3.07
CA ASN A 76 1.78 -17.80 3.60
C ASN A 76 0.34 -18.17 3.23
N LYS A 77 0.14 -19.14 2.30
CA LYS A 77 -1.19 -19.58 1.83
C LYS A 77 -2.10 -18.41 1.48
N ILE A 78 -1.68 -17.64 0.49
CA ILE A 78 -2.36 -16.44 0.02
C ILE A 78 -3.18 -16.78 -1.21
N GLU A 79 -4.41 -16.28 -1.25
CA GLU A 79 -5.27 -16.33 -2.44
C GLU A 79 -5.63 -14.91 -2.89
N LEU A 80 -5.63 -14.70 -4.22
CA LEU A 80 -6.11 -13.46 -4.82
C LEU A 80 -7.62 -13.36 -4.65
N ASN A 81 -8.09 -12.26 -4.06
CA ASN A 81 -9.50 -12.02 -3.83
C ASN A 81 -10.08 -11.06 -4.89
N TYR A 82 -9.53 -9.84 -4.97
CA TYR A 82 -9.91 -8.85 -5.97
C TYR A 82 -8.68 -8.09 -6.48
N VAL A 83 -8.78 -7.57 -7.71
CA VAL A 83 -7.70 -6.80 -8.34
C VAL A 83 -8.28 -5.68 -9.19
N SER A 84 -7.59 -4.53 -9.19
CA SER A 84 -7.85 -3.41 -10.07
C SER A 84 -6.54 -2.69 -10.41
N PRO A 85 -6.53 -1.67 -11.27
CA PRO A 85 -5.35 -0.82 -11.46
C PRO A 85 -4.89 -0.09 -10.21
N HIS A 86 -5.73 -0.03 -9.16
CA HIS A 86 -5.50 0.74 -7.94
C HIS A 86 -5.30 -0.12 -6.69
N PHE A 87 -5.54 -1.42 -6.76
CA PHE A 87 -5.31 -2.30 -5.62
C PHE A 87 -5.09 -3.76 -6.02
N ILE A 88 -4.36 -4.48 -5.17
CA ILE A 88 -4.30 -5.94 -5.11
C ILE A 88 -4.83 -6.35 -3.75
N ASP A 89 -5.92 -7.08 -3.74
CA ASP A 89 -6.61 -7.54 -2.54
C ASP A 89 -6.48 -9.04 -2.42
N ILE A 90 -5.95 -9.51 -1.30
CA ILE A 90 -5.65 -10.91 -1.03
C ILE A 90 -6.25 -11.35 0.30
N VAL A 91 -6.46 -12.65 0.43
CA VAL A 91 -6.83 -13.28 1.69
C VAL A 91 -5.76 -14.28 2.13
N PHE A 92 -5.51 -14.30 3.43
CA PHE A 92 -4.67 -15.32 4.06
C PHE A 92 -5.55 -16.47 4.53
N MET A 93 -5.19 -17.68 4.10
CA MET A 93 -5.95 -18.89 4.33
C MET A 93 -5.29 -19.78 5.38
N TYR A 94 -6.11 -20.46 6.18
CA TYR A 94 -5.69 -21.58 7.00
C TYR A 94 -6.79 -22.65 7.00
N GLU A 95 -6.46 -23.88 6.64
CA GLU A 95 -7.41 -25.00 6.53
C GLU A 95 -8.68 -24.64 5.70
N ASN A 96 -8.49 -23.95 4.57
CA ASN A 96 -9.54 -23.44 3.68
C ASN A 96 -10.48 -22.40 4.32
N VAL A 97 -10.06 -21.78 5.43
CA VAL A 97 -10.79 -20.69 6.08
C VAL A 97 -10.03 -19.40 5.98
N VAL A 98 -10.70 -18.33 5.54
CA VAL A 98 -10.12 -16.99 5.50
C VAL A 98 -9.80 -16.53 6.93
N GLN A 99 -8.54 -16.22 7.19
CA GLN A 99 -8.09 -15.75 8.48
C GLN A 99 -8.12 -14.24 8.59
N TRP A 100 -7.70 -13.55 7.53
CA TRP A 100 -7.69 -12.12 7.44
C TRP A 100 -7.40 -11.68 6.00
N ARG A 101 -7.61 -10.40 5.72
CA ARG A 101 -7.55 -9.79 4.41
C ARG A 101 -6.53 -8.67 4.40
N PHE A 102 -5.76 -8.58 3.33
CA PHE A 102 -4.82 -7.51 3.06
C PHE A 102 -5.13 -6.88 1.71
N THR A 103 -5.15 -5.56 1.67
CA THR A 103 -5.22 -4.81 0.42
C THR A 103 -3.98 -3.92 0.29
N GLY A 104 -3.16 -4.18 -0.73
CA GLY A 104 -2.16 -3.24 -1.20
C GLY A 104 -2.87 -2.19 -2.05
N PHE A 105 -2.80 -0.91 -1.66
CA PHE A 105 -3.62 0.16 -2.23
C PHE A 105 -2.78 1.28 -2.83
N TYR A 106 -3.22 1.79 -3.99
CA TYR A 106 -2.67 2.95 -4.65
C TYR A 106 -3.80 3.91 -5.05
N GLY A 107 -3.99 4.97 -4.27
CA GLY A 107 -5.00 5.99 -4.48
C GLY A 107 -4.80 6.72 -5.81
N HIS A 108 -5.90 7.20 -6.41
CA HIS A 108 -5.85 7.97 -7.64
C HIS A 108 -4.96 9.22 -7.49
N PRO A 109 -3.90 9.38 -8.30
CA PRO A 109 -2.96 10.49 -8.15
C PRO A 109 -3.56 11.83 -8.59
N LYS A 110 -4.51 11.83 -9.53
CA LYS A 110 -5.16 13.02 -10.03
C LYS A 110 -6.24 13.51 -9.08
N TRP A 111 -6.23 14.80 -8.77
CA TRP A 111 -7.14 15.43 -7.81
C TRP A 111 -8.61 15.21 -8.11
N ASN A 112 -9.00 15.33 -9.38
CA ASN A 112 -10.38 15.17 -9.82
C ASN A 112 -10.88 13.72 -9.83
N GLU A 113 -9.97 12.75 -9.69
CA GLU A 113 -10.27 11.31 -9.68
C GLU A 113 -10.15 10.70 -8.29
N ARG A 114 -9.70 11.43 -7.26
CA ARG A 114 -9.47 10.89 -5.90
C ARG A 114 -10.71 10.33 -5.23
N HIS A 115 -11.87 10.87 -5.51
CA HIS A 115 -13.13 10.32 -5.00
C HIS A 115 -13.33 8.85 -5.39
N LEU A 116 -12.81 8.42 -6.56
CA LEU A 116 -12.86 7.03 -7.01
C LEU A 116 -12.08 6.09 -6.08
N SER A 117 -11.01 6.60 -5.43
CA SER A 117 -10.26 5.84 -4.41
C SER A 117 -11.16 5.47 -3.22
N TRP A 118 -12.04 6.38 -2.83
CA TRP A 118 -12.96 6.16 -1.72
C TRP A 118 -14.09 5.21 -2.10
N ASP A 119 -14.53 5.25 -3.35
CA ASP A 119 -15.50 4.31 -3.90
C ASP A 119 -14.91 2.90 -3.95
N ASP A 120 -13.64 2.75 -4.36
CA ASP A 120 -12.94 1.46 -4.36
C ASP A 120 -12.87 0.87 -2.93
N ILE A 121 -12.50 1.66 -1.92
CA ILE A 121 -12.42 1.20 -0.52
C ILE A 121 -13.80 0.81 0.00
N ARG A 122 -14.86 1.62 -0.24
CA ARG A 122 -16.22 1.28 0.15
C ARG A 122 -16.73 0.00 -0.53
N ASN A 123 -16.43 -0.15 -1.83
CA ASN A 123 -16.75 -1.35 -2.58
C ASN A 123 -16.05 -2.59 -2.00
N LEU A 124 -14.77 -2.48 -1.67
CA LEU A 124 -14.01 -3.55 -1.03
C LEU A 124 -14.56 -3.88 0.36
N HIS A 125 -14.93 -2.86 1.15
CA HIS A 125 -15.56 -3.04 2.46
C HIS A 125 -16.86 -3.84 2.35
N SER A 126 -17.72 -3.51 1.39
CA SER A 126 -19.02 -4.17 1.19
C SER A 126 -18.94 -5.66 0.85
N LYS A 127 -17.77 -6.15 0.42
CA LYS A 127 -17.56 -7.54 -0.01
C LYS A 127 -17.33 -8.52 1.14
N SER A 128 -16.87 -8.05 2.31
CA SER A 128 -16.42 -8.96 3.37
C SER A 128 -16.26 -8.25 4.71
N ASN A 129 -16.61 -8.94 5.78
CA ASN A 129 -16.44 -8.50 7.18
C ASN A 129 -15.22 -9.14 7.85
N HIS A 130 -14.30 -9.74 7.09
CA HIS A 130 -13.09 -10.33 7.66
C HIS A 130 -12.20 -9.28 8.34
N PRO A 131 -11.32 -9.68 9.26
CA PRO A 131 -10.23 -8.84 9.73
C PRO A 131 -9.46 -8.28 8.53
N TRP A 132 -9.39 -6.95 8.38
CA TRP A 132 -8.93 -6.30 7.16
C TRP A 132 -7.94 -5.18 7.45
N VAL A 133 -6.82 -5.16 6.72
CA VAL A 133 -5.84 -4.07 6.70
C VAL A 133 -5.61 -3.61 5.26
N VAL A 134 -5.52 -2.30 5.07
CA VAL A 134 -5.17 -1.64 3.80
C VAL A 134 -3.86 -0.90 4.01
N LEU A 135 -2.87 -1.15 3.17
CA LEU A 135 -1.56 -0.52 3.23
C LEU A 135 -1.20 0.06 1.86
N GLY A 136 -0.68 1.28 1.82
CA GLY A 136 -0.12 1.85 0.62
C GLY A 136 -0.20 3.37 0.55
N ASP A 137 -0.01 3.90 -0.66
CA ASP A 137 -0.10 5.32 -0.97
C ASP A 137 -1.56 5.71 -1.29
N PHE A 138 -2.17 6.47 -0.38
CA PHE A 138 -3.55 6.94 -0.57
C PHE A 138 -3.63 8.21 -1.42
N ASN A 139 -2.49 8.81 -1.76
CA ASN A 139 -2.39 10.08 -2.49
C ASN A 139 -3.17 11.25 -1.85
N GLU A 140 -3.61 11.10 -0.61
CA GLU A 140 -4.33 12.11 0.17
C GLU A 140 -3.91 12.11 1.64
N ILE A 141 -4.05 13.25 2.28
CA ILE A 141 -3.81 13.46 3.70
C ILE A 141 -5.12 13.48 4.50
N LEU A 142 -5.07 13.10 5.78
CA LEU A 142 -6.25 13.16 6.67
C LEU A 142 -6.42 14.53 7.30
N PHE A 143 -5.32 15.21 7.62
CA PHE A 143 -5.31 16.47 8.35
C PHE A 143 -4.30 17.45 7.78
N PRO A 144 -4.52 18.78 7.91
CA PRO A 144 -3.57 19.79 7.43
C PRO A 144 -2.16 19.64 8.03
N SER A 145 -2.05 19.10 9.24
CA SER A 145 -0.78 18.84 9.92
C SER A 145 0.08 17.77 9.24
N GLU A 146 -0.49 16.98 8.34
CA GLU A 146 0.22 15.95 7.55
C GLU A 146 0.88 16.50 6.29
N LYS A 147 0.91 17.83 6.14
CA LYS A 147 1.56 18.53 5.03
C LYS A 147 2.35 19.73 5.49
N GLU A 148 3.54 19.89 4.94
CA GLU A 148 4.34 21.10 5.05
C GLU A 148 4.69 21.62 3.65
N GLY A 149 4.71 22.94 3.52
CA GLY A 149 5.07 23.63 2.28
C GLY A 149 4.01 23.56 1.17
N GLY A 150 4.22 24.37 0.14
CA GLY A 150 3.35 24.45 -1.02
C GLY A 150 1.92 24.91 -0.74
N VAL A 151 1.01 24.67 -1.69
CA VAL A 151 -0.40 25.05 -1.58
C VAL A 151 -1.13 24.11 -0.64
N ALA A 152 -1.96 24.67 0.25
CA ALA A 152 -2.79 23.88 1.17
C ALA A 152 -3.75 22.94 0.41
N ARG A 153 -3.96 21.74 0.95
CA ARG A 153 -4.96 20.80 0.44
C ARG A 153 -6.36 21.35 0.72
N PRO A 154 -7.31 21.19 -0.23
CA PRO A 154 -8.72 21.55 0.03
C PRO A 154 -9.30 20.73 1.19
N LEU A 155 -9.92 21.41 2.16
CA LEU A 155 -10.51 20.75 3.33
C LEU A 155 -11.55 19.69 2.96
N GLY A 156 -12.27 19.89 1.85
CA GLY A 156 -13.26 18.93 1.35
C GLY A 156 -12.65 17.57 1.04
N MET A 157 -11.49 17.53 0.38
CA MET A 157 -10.82 16.27 0.00
C MET A 157 -10.39 15.47 1.24
N MET A 158 -9.78 16.13 2.22
CA MET A 158 -9.42 15.50 3.50
C MET A 158 -10.66 14.99 4.25
N ARG A 159 -11.78 15.72 4.17
CA ARG A 159 -13.04 15.30 4.78
C ARG A 159 -13.57 14.05 4.11
N GLU A 160 -13.64 13.99 2.78
CA GLU A 160 -14.08 12.82 2.02
C GLU A 160 -13.27 11.57 2.37
N PHE A 161 -11.95 11.71 2.54
CA PHE A 161 -11.10 10.61 2.96
C PHE A 161 -11.44 10.13 4.38
N ARG A 162 -11.59 11.05 5.35
CA ARG A 162 -12.00 10.68 6.71
C ARG A 162 -13.39 10.03 6.75
N GLU A 163 -14.35 10.55 5.97
CA GLU A 163 -15.69 9.97 5.85
C GLU A 163 -15.63 8.55 5.29
N CYS A 164 -14.80 8.31 4.26
CA CYS A 164 -14.58 6.96 3.73
C CYS A 164 -14.04 5.99 4.79
N LEU A 165 -13.05 6.41 5.58
CA LEU A 165 -12.53 5.56 6.66
C LEU A 165 -13.61 5.28 7.72
N MET A 166 -14.39 6.28 8.11
CA MET A 166 -15.51 6.12 9.04
C MET A 166 -16.58 5.16 8.51
N ASP A 167 -17.00 5.31 7.26
CA ASP A 167 -18.00 4.46 6.60
C ASP A 167 -17.57 2.99 6.57
N CYS A 168 -16.25 2.75 6.44
CA CYS A 168 -15.68 1.41 6.37
C CYS A 168 -15.20 0.86 7.72
N GLY A 169 -15.35 1.63 8.81
CA GLY A 169 -14.84 1.24 10.14
C GLY A 169 -13.33 1.01 10.14
N LEU A 170 -12.59 1.79 9.33
CA LEU A 170 -11.13 1.74 9.22
C LEU A 170 -10.49 2.83 10.08
N GLU A 171 -9.49 2.46 10.85
CA GLU A 171 -8.69 3.37 11.67
C GLU A 171 -7.23 3.35 11.23
N ASP A 172 -6.59 4.52 11.24
CA ASP A 172 -5.16 4.65 10.97
C ASP A 172 -4.36 4.02 12.12
N LEU A 173 -3.45 3.11 11.80
CA LEU A 173 -2.58 2.45 12.78
C LEU A 173 -1.53 3.37 13.40
N GLY A 174 -1.42 4.61 12.92
CA GLY A 174 -0.32 5.49 13.28
C GLY A 174 1.00 5.02 12.68
N TYR A 175 2.11 5.52 13.20
CA TYR A 175 3.45 5.21 12.68
C TYR A 175 4.53 5.44 13.73
N PHE A 176 5.67 4.80 13.53
CA PHE A 176 6.96 5.13 14.14
C PHE A 176 7.89 5.63 13.03
N GLY A 177 8.82 6.54 13.37
CA GLY A 177 9.74 7.15 12.41
C GLY A 177 9.26 8.49 11.87
N ASP A 178 9.63 8.83 10.61
CA ASP A 178 9.28 10.11 10.01
C ASP A 178 7.76 10.17 9.70
N MET A 179 7.15 11.31 9.99
CA MET A 179 5.74 11.57 9.62
C MET A 179 5.55 11.58 8.10
N PHE A 180 6.47 12.22 7.39
CA PHE A 180 6.30 12.49 5.97
C PHE A 180 6.86 11.36 5.12
N THR A 181 5.98 10.70 4.40
CA THR A 181 6.31 9.59 3.51
C THR A 181 6.61 10.04 2.07
N TRP A 182 6.27 11.28 1.72
CA TRP A 182 6.52 11.85 0.41
C TRP A 182 7.16 13.23 0.51
N ARG A 183 8.14 13.52 -0.39
CA ARG A 183 8.85 14.79 -0.44
C ARG A 183 9.10 15.24 -1.89
N ARG A 184 9.00 16.54 -2.12
CA ARG A 184 9.40 17.19 -3.38
C ARG A 184 9.85 18.62 -3.09
N GLY A 185 11.14 18.86 -3.13
CA GLY A 185 11.72 20.14 -2.67
C GLY A 185 11.34 20.42 -1.22
N GLU A 186 10.75 21.58 -0.97
CA GLU A 186 10.30 22.01 0.37
C GLU A 186 8.91 21.46 0.76
N ILE A 187 8.26 20.67 -0.12
CA ILE A 187 6.94 20.13 0.15
C ILE A 187 7.10 18.72 0.73
N ARG A 188 6.46 18.49 1.87
CA ARG A 188 6.42 17.18 2.55
C ARG A 188 4.98 16.79 2.86
N GLU A 189 4.61 15.54 2.62
CA GLU A 189 3.25 15.03 2.84
C GLU A 189 3.30 13.59 3.38
N ARG A 190 2.31 13.24 4.22
CA ARG A 190 2.08 11.86 4.68
C ARG A 190 1.01 11.22 3.79
N LEU A 191 1.44 10.55 2.73
CA LEU A 191 0.54 9.92 1.75
C LEU A 191 0.41 8.41 1.96
N ASP A 192 1.48 7.76 2.45
CA ASP A 192 1.49 6.34 2.74
C ASP A 192 1.03 6.08 4.17
N ARG A 193 0.19 5.07 4.34
CA ARG A 193 -0.33 4.65 5.65
C ARG A 193 -0.87 3.24 5.65
N ALA A 194 -1.07 2.68 6.84
CA ALA A 194 -1.86 1.48 7.03
C ALA A 194 -3.11 1.82 7.84
N VAL A 195 -4.27 1.38 7.35
CA VAL A 195 -5.54 1.49 8.06
C VAL A 195 -6.14 0.10 8.23
N CYS A 196 -6.82 -0.15 9.34
CA CYS A 196 -7.42 -1.47 9.59
C CYS A 196 -8.78 -1.36 10.28
N ASN A 197 -9.60 -2.42 10.16
CA ASN A 197 -10.82 -2.53 10.94
C ASN A 197 -10.54 -3.09 12.35
N LEU A 198 -11.48 -2.90 13.26
CA LEU A 198 -11.38 -3.34 14.65
C LEU A 198 -11.09 -4.85 14.78
N ALA A 199 -11.66 -5.68 13.90
CA ALA A 199 -11.44 -7.12 13.90
C ALA A 199 -9.97 -7.48 13.64
N TRP A 200 -9.33 -6.75 12.73
CA TRP A 200 -7.89 -6.93 12.45
C TRP A 200 -7.03 -6.41 13.60
N ALA A 201 -7.33 -5.24 14.14
CA ALA A 201 -6.60 -4.66 15.28
C ALA A 201 -6.65 -5.61 16.50
N ASN A 202 -7.80 -6.21 16.79
CA ASN A 202 -7.95 -7.20 17.86
C ASN A 202 -7.17 -8.50 17.58
N LYS A 203 -7.07 -8.91 16.32
CA LYS A 203 -6.30 -10.10 15.93
C LYS A 203 -4.79 -9.87 16.03
N PHE A 204 -4.34 -8.64 15.76
CA PHE A 204 -2.92 -8.26 15.75
C PHE A 204 -2.63 -7.05 16.66
N PRO A 205 -2.83 -7.18 17.99
CA PRO A 205 -2.76 -6.04 18.92
C PRO A 205 -1.35 -5.46 19.09
N ARG A 206 -0.32 -6.10 18.55
CA ARG A 206 1.07 -5.62 18.55
C ARG A 206 1.54 -5.17 17.16
N ALA A 207 0.64 -5.05 16.19
CA ALA A 207 0.99 -4.54 14.89
C ALA A 207 1.45 -3.08 15.00
N ALA A 208 2.46 -2.71 14.23
CA ALA A 208 3.01 -1.37 14.19
C ALA A 208 3.42 -1.03 12.75
N VAL A 209 3.27 0.23 12.38
CA VAL A 209 3.77 0.78 11.13
C VAL A 209 5.10 1.49 11.41
N ILE A 210 6.10 1.21 10.62
CA ILE A 210 7.41 1.88 10.68
C ILE A 210 7.61 2.56 9.33
N ASN A 211 7.70 3.89 9.35
CA ASN A 211 8.12 4.65 8.18
C ASN A 211 9.64 4.59 8.11
N GLU A 212 10.16 3.82 7.15
CA GLU A 212 11.59 3.72 6.89
C GLU A 212 12.12 5.07 6.37
N GLU A 213 13.32 5.43 6.77
CA GLU A 213 13.97 6.63 6.24
C GLU A 213 14.20 6.48 4.74
N HIS A 214 13.78 7.49 3.95
CA HIS A 214 14.09 7.53 2.53
C HIS A 214 15.60 7.70 2.34
N VAL A 215 16.24 6.63 1.91
CA VAL A 215 17.60 6.72 1.36
C VAL A 215 17.44 7.18 -0.10
N HIS A 216 17.38 8.48 -0.28
CA HIS A 216 17.40 9.21 -1.54
C HIS A 216 16.26 8.93 -2.54
N SER A 217 15.35 9.87 -2.64
CA SER A 217 14.55 10.10 -3.86
C SER A 217 15.09 11.32 -4.59
#